data_381619f17a19a18bcc69e2764ffc2c14
#
_entry.id   381619f17a19a18bcc69e2764ffc2c14
#
_cell.length_a   1.000
_cell.length_b   1.000
_cell.length_c   1.000
_cell.angle_alpha   90.00
_cell.angle_beta   90.00
_cell.angle_gamma   90.00
#
_symmetry.space_group_name_H-M   'P 1'
#
loop_
_entity.id
_entity.type
_entity.pdbx_description
1 polymer ?
#
loop_
_entity_poly.entity_id
_entity_poly.type
_entity_poly.pdbx_seq_one_letter_code
_entity_poly.pdbx_strand_id
1 'polypeptide(L)'
;MEIWDIYDKDRNNTGRTVVRGEKLKEGDYHLVIHAWIVNSDGKLLIQKRAKTVKAWPNMWAMTGGSAIKGENSYEACLREVSEELGIKPDMENAKVAFTSLRQDKITDVWIVRQNFPVNQCRLQKEEVSDAKWVSKDEIKELIDQKKFINYMYIDKLFQIL
;
A
#
# COMPACT_ATOMS: atom_id res chain seq x y z
N MET A 1 16.62 -6.12 9.62
CA MET A 1 17.02 -5.17 8.56
C MET A 1 16.37 -5.61 7.24
N GLU A 2 15.59 -4.74 6.65
CA GLU A 2 14.85 -5.05 5.42
C GLU A 2 15.73 -4.87 4.18
N ILE A 3 15.77 -5.86 3.30
CA ILE A 3 16.54 -5.85 2.06
C ILE A 3 15.58 -5.88 0.90
N TRP A 4 15.80 -5.03 -0.10
CA TRP A 4 14.98 -4.93 -1.30
C TRP A 4 15.76 -5.36 -2.54
N ASP A 5 15.08 -6.02 -3.47
CA ASP A 5 15.61 -6.24 -4.80
C ASP A 5 15.61 -4.93 -5.59
N ILE A 6 16.60 -4.75 -6.42
CA ILE A 6 16.70 -3.60 -7.32
C ILE A 6 16.25 -4.01 -8.72
N TYR A 7 15.33 -3.23 -9.28
CA TYR A 7 14.80 -3.38 -10.64
C TYR A 7 15.27 -2.24 -11.52
N ASP A 8 15.32 -2.47 -12.83
CA ASP A 8 15.50 -1.39 -13.80
C ASP A 8 14.15 -0.75 -14.18
N LYS A 9 14.19 0.26 -15.05
CA LYS A 9 12.98 0.97 -15.49
C LYS A 9 11.97 0.08 -16.23
N ASP A 10 12.43 -1.03 -16.80
CA ASP A 10 11.61 -1.99 -17.54
C ASP A 10 11.14 -3.15 -16.64
N ARG A 11 11.31 -2.99 -15.32
CA ARG A 11 10.90 -3.96 -14.30
C ARG A 11 11.69 -5.28 -14.38
N ASN A 12 12.89 -5.24 -14.87
CA ASN A 12 13.78 -6.40 -14.81
C ASN A 12 14.52 -6.40 -13.48
N ASN A 13 14.53 -7.54 -12.79
CA ASN A 13 15.34 -7.71 -11.59
C ASN A 13 16.82 -7.68 -11.99
N THR A 14 17.58 -6.74 -11.43
CA THR A 14 19.00 -6.57 -11.79
C THR A 14 19.91 -7.58 -11.12
N GLY A 15 19.42 -8.33 -10.15
CA GLY A 15 20.24 -9.22 -9.30
C GLY A 15 20.96 -8.48 -8.17
N ARG A 16 20.86 -7.14 -8.13
CA ARG A 16 21.41 -6.33 -7.04
C ARG A 16 20.35 -6.08 -5.96
N THR A 17 20.81 -5.74 -4.79
CA THR A 17 19.94 -5.45 -3.64
C THR A 17 20.35 -4.15 -2.96
N VAL A 18 19.48 -3.62 -2.14
CA VAL A 18 19.71 -2.43 -1.33
C VAL A 18 19.07 -2.64 0.04
N VAL A 19 19.68 -2.09 1.07
CA VAL A 19 19.13 -2.09 2.42
C VAL A 19 18.19 -0.89 2.56
N ARG A 20 17.03 -1.12 3.19
CA ARG A 20 16.07 -0.04 3.44
C ARG A 20 16.75 1.14 4.14
N GLY A 21 16.52 2.33 3.62
CA GLY A 21 17.13 3.56 4.11
C GLY A 21 18.36 4.01 3.33
N GLU A 22 18.96 3.12 2.55
CA GLU A 22 20.03 3.50 1.63
C GLU A 22 19.43 4.14 0.38
N LYS A 23 20.14 5.09 -0.19
CA LYS A 23 19.72 5.78 -1.42
C LYS A 23 19.98 4.89 -2.63
N LEU A 24 18.94 4.73 -3.48
CA LEU A 24 19.09 4.07 -4.77
C LEU A 24 19.80 4.99 -5.77
N LYS A 25 20.57 4.40 -6.67
CA LYS A 25 21.21 5.12 -7.77
C LYS A 25 20.15 5.51 -8.81
N GLU A 26 20.47 6.54 -9.61
CA GLU A 26 19.63 6.90 -10.74
C GLU A 26 19.47 5.69 -11.68
N GLY A 27 18.23 5.42 -12.10
CA GLY A 27 17.90 4.27 -12.93
C GLY A 27 17.64 2.98 -12.17
N ASP A 28 17.80 2.99 -10.86
CA ASP A 28 17.47 1.85 -9.98
C ASP A 28 16.12 2.11 -9.28
N TYR A 29 15.33 1.04 -9.17
CA TYR A 29 13.99 1.10 -8.59
C TYR A 29 13.77 -0.05 -7.61
N HIS A 30 12.90 0.16 -6.62
CA HIS A 30 12.40 -0.93 -5.79
C HIS A 30 10.89 -1.07 -5.97
N LEU A 31 10.37 -2.27 -5.69
CA LEU A 31 8.96 -2.60 -5.88
C LEU A 31 8.18 -2.25 -4.62
N VAL A 32 7.08 -1.51 -4.81
CA VAL A 32 6.16 -1.12 -3.76
C VAL A 32 4.76 -1.59 -4.13
N ILE A 33 3.98 -2.03 -3.17
CA ILE A 33 2.56 -2.32 -3.37
C ILE A 33 1.69 -1.37 -2.56
N HIS A 34 0.60 -0.97 -3.17
CA HIS A 34 -0.49 -0.29 -2.50
C HIS A 34 -1.73 -1.16 -2.64
N ALA A 35 -2.36 -1.52 -1.52
CA ALA A 35 -3.54 -2.37 -1.51
C ALA A 35 -4.77 -1.58 -1.08
N TRP A 36 -5.68 -1.35 -2.00
CA TRP A 36 -6.96 -0.71 -1.75
C TRP A 36 -8.02 -1.78 -1.61
N ILE A 37 -8.53 -1.95 -0.40
CA ILE A 37 -9.54 -2.96 -0.08
C ILE A 37 -10.90 -2.31 -0.16
N VAL A 38 -11.78 -2.88 -0.99
CA VAL A 38 -13.11 -2.32 -1.31
C VAL A 38 -14.17 -3.36 -0.97
N ASN A 39 -15.17 -2.97 -0.23
CA ASN A 39 -16.29 -3.87 0.09
C ASN A 39 -17.45 -3.74 -0.91
N SER A 40 -18.48 -4.55 -0.76
CA SER A 40 -19.64 -4.55 -1.67
C SER A 40 -20.50 -3.29 -1.59
N ASP A 41 -20.34 -2.48 -0.55
CA ASP A 41 -21.00 -1.18 -0.42
C ASP A 41 -20.19 -0.05 -1.09
N GLY A 42 -19.08 -0.38 -1.73
CA GLY A 42 -18.20 0.60 -2.36
C GLY A 42 -17.33 1.38 -1.38
N LYS A 43 -17.28 0.96 -0.12
CA LYS A 43 -16.42 1.60 0.87
C LYS A 43 -15.01 1.02 0.82
N LEU A 44 -14.04 1.84 1.17
CA LEU A 44 -12.63 1.48 1.20
C LEU A 44 -12.14 1.38 2.64
N LEU A 45 -11.30 0.39 2.90
CA LEU A 45 -10.66 0.27 4.20
C LEU A 45 -9.44 1.16 4.23
N ILE A 46 -9.43 2.10 5.17
CA ILE A 46 -8.29 2.97 5.41
C ILE A 46 -7.69 2.66 6.77
N GLN A 47 -6.40 2.94 6.90
CA GLN A 47 -5.67 2.75 8.15
C GLN A 47 -5.02 4.07 8.59
N LYS A 48 -4.96 4.25 9.90
CA LYS A 48 -4.24 5.39 10.48
C LYS A 48 -2.83 4.95 10.84
N ARG A 49 -1.85 5.64 10.30
CA ARG A 49 -0.44 5.35 10.57
C ARG A 49 -0.13 5.67 12.04
N ALA A 50 0.65 4.80 12.67
CA ALA A 50 1.04 4.99 14.06
C ALA A 50 1.83 6.29 14.25
N LYS A 51 1.75 6.88 15.42
CA LYS A 51 2.48 8.12 15.74
C LYS A 51 4.01 7.93 15.75
N THR A 52 4.47 6.70 15.85
CA THR A 52 5.89 6.34 15.97
C THR A 52 6.58 6.06 14.63
N VAL A 53 5.83 5.99 13.52
CA VAL A 53 6.43 5.78 12.20
C VAL A 53 7.13 7.05 11.71
N LYS A 54 8.21 6.88 10.93
CA LYS A 54 8.99 8.02 10.44
C LYS A 54 8.25 8.86 9.40
N ALA A 55 7.60 8.19 8.46
CA ALA A 55 6.91 8.88 7.36
C ALA A 55 5.42 9.01 7.66
N TRP A 56 4.90 10.24 7.55
CA TRP A 56 3.48 10.52 7.68
C TRP A 56 2.82 9.98 8.97
N PRO A 57 3.39 10.25 10.18
CA PRO A 57 2.77 9.77 11.42
C PRO A 57 1.37 10.36 11.61
N ASN A 58 0.47 9.59 12.18
CA ASN A 58 -0.93 9.96 12.46
C ASN A 58 -1.79 10.27 11.22
N MET A 59 -1.27 10.04 10.02
CA MET A 59 -2.04 10.23 8.78
C MET A 59 -2.85 8.99 8.45
N TRP A 60 -4.02 9.19 7.89
CA TRP A 60 -4.79 8.11 7.27
C TRP A 60 -4.19 7.78 5.91
N ALA A 61 -4.23 6.51 5.55
CA ALA A 61 -3.62 5.99 4.33
C ALA A 61 -4.30 4.68 3.89
N MET A 62 -3.95 4.23 2.68
CA MET A 62 -4.22 2.84 2.29
C MET A 62 -3.18 1.91 2.93
N THR A 63 -3.37 0.60 2.79
CA THR A 63 -2.39 -0.40 3.24
C THR A 63 -1.34 -0.62 2.17
N GLY A 64 -0.08 -0.65 2.53
CA GLY A 64 0.98 -0.90 1.55
C GLY A 64 2.36 -0.95 2.17
N GLY A 65 3.33 -1.26 1.32
CA GLY A 65 4.72 -1.32 1.72
C GLY A 65 5.61 -1.80 0.59
N SER A 66 6.89 -1.93 0.88
CA SER A 66 7.88 -2.38 -0.08
C SER A 66 7.97 -3.90 -0.12
N ALA A 67 8.09 -4.46 -1.31
CA ALA A 67 8.44 -5.86 -1.48
C ALA A 67 9.86 -6.10 -0.94
N ILE A 68 10.05 -7.17 -0.21
CA ILE A 68 11.37 -7.56 0.30
C ILE A 68 12.06 -8.48 -0.71
N LYS A 69 13.36 -8.68 -0.53
CA LYS A 69 14.17 -9.54 -1.41
C LYS A 69 13.49 -10.90 -1.66
N GLY A 70 13.35 -11.26 -2.91
CA GLY A 70 12.76 -12.52 -3.35
C GLY A 70 11.25 -12.51 -3.47
N GLU A 71 10.57 -11.45 -3.02
CA GLU A 71 9.11 -11.32 -3.15
C GLU A 71 8.70 -10.73 -4.49
N ASN A 72 7.64 -11.26 -5.07
CA ASN A 72 6.94 -10.61 -6.16
C ASN A 72 5.82 -9.70 -5.61
N SER A 73 5.14 -9.01 -6.50
CA SER A 73 4.06 -8.07 -6.12
C SER A 73 2.90 -8.76 -5.38
N TYR A 74 2.50 -9.94 -5.84
CA TYR A 74 1.44 -10.74 -5.22
C TYR A 74 1.79 -11.11 -3.78
N GLU A 75 2.99 -11.64 -3.58
CA GLU A 75 3.48 -12.05 -2.27
C GLU A 75 3.62 -10.86 -1.32
N ALA A 76 4.12 -9.74 -1.83
CA ALA A 76 4.22 -8.51 -1.05
C ALA A 76 2.86 -7.98 -0.61
N CYS A 77 1.87 -8.00 -1.51
CA CYS A 77 0.50 -7.59 -1.20
C CYS A 77 -0.11 -8.46 -0.11
N LEU A 78 0.01 -9.78 -0.26
CA LEU A 78 -0.49 -10.75 0.71
C LEU A 78 0.15 -10.54 2.09
N ARG A 79 1.46 -10.39 2.13
CA ARG A 79 2.20 -10.21 3.39
C ARG A 79 1.86 -8.88 4.08
N GLU A 80 1.92 -7.77 3.36
CA GLU A 80 1.67 -6.45 3.95
C GLU A 80 0.26 -6.33 4.53
N VAL A 81 -0.75 -6.76 3.81
CA VAL A 81 -2.13 -6.73 4.32
C VAL A 81 -2.27 -7.64 5.55
N SER A 82 -1.69 -8.83 5.49
CA SER A 82 -1.74 -9.78 6.62
C SER A 82 -1.04 -9.25 7.86
N GLU A 83 0.13 -8.63 7.69
CA GLU A 83 0.91 -8.07 8.81
C GLU A 83 0.25 -6.83 9.41
N GLU A 84 -0.09 -5.86 8.58
CA GLU A 84 -0.59 -4.57 9.08
C GLU A 84 -2.02 -4.65 9.62
N LEU A 85 -2.89 -5.41 8.97
CA LEU A 85 -4.31 -5.48 9.32
C LEU A 85 -4.74 -6.77 9.99
N GLY A 86 -3.89 -7.80 9.98
CA GLY A 86 -4.26 -9.12 10.52
C GLY A 86 -5.37 -9.81 9.76
N ILE A 87 -5.61 -9.39 8.52
CA ILE A 87 -6.61 -9.96 7.61
C ILE A 87 -5.87 -10.67 6.47
N LYS A 88 -6.31 -11.89 6.13
CA LYS A 88 -5.83 -12.55 4.94
C LYS A 88 -6.57 -11.96 3.73
N PRO A 89 -5.88 -11.26 2.82
CA PRO A 89 -6.57 -10.68 1.67
C PRO A 89 -7.08 -11.76 0.72
N ASP A 90 -8.24 -11.52 0.14
CA ASP A 90 -8.85 -12.38 -0.87
C ASP A 90 -8.17 -12.13 -2.22
N MET A 91 -7.07 -12.83 -2.46
CA MET A 91 -6.27 -12.64 -3.66
C MET A 91 -6.95 -13.16 -4.94
N GLU A 92 -7.96 -14.02 -4.82
CA GLU A 92 -8.76 -14.46 -5.98
C GLU A 92 -9.61 -13.31 -6.54
N ASN A 93 -9.98 -12.36 -5.69
CA ASN A 93 -10.74 -11.16 -6.03
C ASN A 93 -9.87 -9.90 -6.00
N ALA A 94 -8.58 -10.07 -6.24
CA ALA A 94 -7.61 -8.98 -6.26
C ALA A 94 -6.94 -8.88 -7.62
N LYS A 95 -6.63 -7.65 -8.03
CA LYS A 95 -5.90 -7.40 -9.27
C LYS A 95 -5.08 -6.12 -9.17
N VAL A 96 -4.01 -6.05 -9.93
CA VAL A 96 -3.28 -4.79 -10.14
C VAL A 96 -4.12 -3.93 -11.10
N ALA A 97 -4.59 -2.79 -10.62
CA ALA A 97 -5.35 -1.86 -11.42
C ALA A 97 -4.45 -1.09 -12.38
N PHE A 98 -3.30 -0.67 -11.91
CA PHE A 98 -2.27 0.00 -12.69
C PHE A 98 -0.94 0.03 -11.93
N THR A 99 0.13 0.34 -12.66
CA THR A 99 1.48 0.48 -12.09
C THR A 99 1.97 1.91 -12.31
N SER A 100 2.55 2.49 -11.29
CA SER A 100 3.17 3.81 -11.34
C SER A 100 4.68 3.68 -11.25
N LEU A 101 5.39 4.35 -12.15
CA LEU A 101 6.85 4.48 -12.08
C LEU A 101 7.17 5.92 -11.70
N ARG A 102 7.64 6.11 -10.49
CA ARG A 102 7.89 7.45 -9.98
C ARG A 102 9.07 7.47 -9.03
N GLN A 103 9.98 8.43 -9.22
CA GLN A 103 11.21 8.53 -8.44
C GLN A 103 11.98 7.21 -8.54
N ASP A 104 12.19 6.53 -7.43
CA ASP A 104 12.90 5.26 -7.32
C ASP A 104 11.96 4.08 -7.05
N LYS A 105 10.68 4.22 -7.37
CA LYS A 105 9.66 3.22 -7.04
C LYS A 105 8.89 2.75 -8.26
N ILE A 106 8.73 1.43 -8.35
CA ILE A 106 7.72 0.79 -9.19
C ILE A 106 6.59 0.42 -8.22
N THR A 107 5.45 1.11 -8.32
CA THR A 107 4.33 0.88 -7.41
C THR A 107 3.19 0.18 -8.13
N ASP A 108 2.87 -1.04 -7.71
CA ASP A 108 1.68 -1.74 -8.15
C ASP A 108 0.51 -1.35 -7.26
N VAL A 109 -0.53 -0.80 -7.86
CA VAL A 109 -1.75 -0.42 -7.16
C VAL A 109 -2.76 -1.54 -7.30
N TRP A 110 -2.97 -2.26 -6.21
CA TRP A 110 -3.89 -3.39 -6.13
C TRP A 110 -5.27 -2.93 -5.68
N ILE A 111 -6.30 -3.54 -6.26
CA ILE A 111 -7.67 -3.47 -5.75
C ILE A 111 -8.03 -4.86 -5.26
N VAL A 112 -8.37 -4.97 -3.97
CA VAL A 112 -8.79 -6.21 -3.33
C VAL A 112 -10.26 -6.06 -2.94
N ARG A 113 -11.12 -6.87 -3.55
CA ARG A 113 -12.57 -6.84 -3.25
C ARG A 113 -12.88 -7.88 -2.19
N GLN A 114 -13.27 -7.40 -1.02
CA GLN A 114 -13.47 -8.26 0.14
C GLN A 114 -14.39 -7.60 1.17
N ASN A 115 -15.26 -8.40 1.76
CA ASN A 115 -16.14 -7.96 2.85
C ASN A 115 -15.66 -8.56 4.16
N PHE A 116 -15.53 -7.73 5.17
CA PHE A 116 -15.33 -8.16 6.55
C PHE A 116 -15.66 -7.01 7.49
N PRO A 117 -16.09 -7.28 8.72
CA PRO A 117 -16.25 -6.22 9.71
C PRO A 117 -14.88 -5.73 10.19
N VAL A 118 -14.76 -4.44 10.42
CA VAL A 118 -13.49 -3.83 10.81
C VAL A 118 -12.93 -4.42 12.12
N ASN A 119 -13.79 -4.93 12.99
CA ASN A 119 -13.36 -5.55 14.24
C ASN A 119 -12.66 -6.91 14.08
N GLN A 120 -12.64 -7.49 12.88
CA GLN A 120 -11.80 -8.64 12.56
C GLN A 120 -10.33 -8.26 12.39
N CYS A 121 -10.04 -6.98 12.15
CA CYS A 121 -8.67 -6.53 11.98
C CYS A 121 -7.89 -6.67 13.29
N ARG A 122 -6.66 -7.15 13.15
CA ARG A 122 -5.67 -7.17 14.23
C ARG A 122 -4.53 -6.29 13.78
N LEU A 123 -4.53 -5.06 14.24
CA LEU A 123 -3.61 -4.04 13.79
C LEU A 123 -2.20 -4.28 14.33
N GLN A 124 -1.21 -4.16 13.45
CA GLN A 124 0.20 -4.15 13.83
C GLN A 124 0.49 -2.79 14.48
N LYS A 125 0.43 -2.72 15.80
CA LYS A 125 0.44 -1.46 16.56
C LYS A 125 1.64 -0.56 16.31
N GLU A 126 2.78 -1.14 15.93
CA GLU A 126 3.98 -0.40 15.59
C GLU A 126 3.83 0.41 14.31
N GLU A 127 2.91 -0.01 13.43
CA GLU A 127 2.70 0.58 12.11
C GLU A 127 1.33 1.25 11.99
N VAL A 128 0.29 0.67 12.60
CA VAL A 128 -1.11 1.04 12.39
C VAL A 128 -1.81 1.22 13.74
N SER A 129 -2.39 2.39 13.96
CA SER A 129 -3.12 2.70 15.21
C SER A 129 -4.64 2.54 15.11
N ASP A 130 -5.21 2.61 13.91
CA ASP A 130 -6.65 2.54 13.71
C ASP A 130 -6.97 2.10 12.28
N ALA A 131 -8.18 1.61 12.05
CA ALA A 131 -8.70 1.26 10.74
C ALA A 131 -10.20 1.49 10.69
N LYS A 132 -10.72 1.87 9.53
CA LYS A 132 -12.17 2.04 9.31
C LYS A 132 -12.55 1.92 7.85
N TRP A 133 -13.80 1.57 7.60
CA TRP A 133 -14.41 1.63 6.27
C TRP A 133 -14.95 3.02 6.01
N VAL A 134 -14.62 3.61 4.88
CA VAL A 134 -15.05 4.96 4.49
C VAL A 134 -15.47 5.01 3.03
N SER A 135 -16.27 6.01 2.67
CA SER A 135 -16.63 6.29 1.28
C SER A 135 -15.50 7.04 0.57
N LYS A 136 -15.57 7.07 -0.77
CA LYS A 136 -14.66 7.91 -1.57
C LYS A 136 -14.74 9.38 -1.16
N ASP A 137 -15.96 9.87 -0.90
CA ASP A 137 -16.17 11.27 -0.51
C ASP A 137 -15.53 11.56 0.84
N GLU A 138 -15.61 10.65 1.79
CA GLU A 138 -14.93 10.79 3.08
C GLU A 138 -13.41 10.85 2.92
N ILE A 139 -12.84 10.06 2.00
CA ILE A 139 -11.40 10.13 1.70
C ILE A 139 -11.05 11.51 1.13
N LYS A 140 -11.83 12.04 0.21
CA LYS A 140 -11.60 13.36 -0.37
C LYS A 140 -11.65 14.45 0.69
N GLU A 141 -12.59 14.35 1.62
CA GLU A 141 -12.67 15.27 2.77
C GLU A 141 -11.42 15.21 3.64
N LEU A 142 -10.95 13.99 3.94
CA LEU A 142 -9.74 13.80 4.74
C LEU A 142 -8.50 14.35 4.03
N ILE A 143 -8.43 14.23 2.71
CA ILE A 143 -7.35 14.84 1.91
C ILE A 143 -7.41 16.37 2.02
N ASP A 144 -8.58 16.96 1.87
CA ASP A 144 -8.77 18.42 1.98
C ASP A 144 -8.40 18.93 3.36
N GLN A 145 -8.66 18.14 4.40
CA GLN A 145 -8.29 18.44 5.77
C GLN A 145 -6.82 18.13 6.09
N LYS A 146 -6.06 17.63 5.12
CA LYS A 146 -4.67 17.20 5.28
C LYS A 146 -4.48 16.09 6.32
N LYS A 147 -5.49 15.21 6.42
CA LYS A 147 -5.50 14.06 7.34
C LYS A 147 -5.30 12.73 6.63
N PHE A 148 -5.29 12.71 5.31
CA PHE A 148 -5.07 11.53 4.49
C PHE A 148 -3.94 11.82 3.50
N ILE A 149 -3.07 10.83 3.27
CA ILE A 149 -1.98 10.98 2.30
C ILE A 149 -2.58 11.23 0.92
N ASN A 150 -2.15 12.30 0.28
CA ASN A 150 -2.65 12.67 -1.05
C ASN A 150 -1.87 11.90 -2.13
N TYR A 151 -2.33 10.68 -2.44
CA TYR A 151 -1.75 9.88 -3.51
C TYR A 151 -2.04 10.54 -4.86
N MET A 152 -1.02 10.73 -5.68
CA MET A 152 -1.17 11.43 -6.97
C MET A 152 -2.12 10.74 -7.93
N TYR A 153 -2.32 9.44 -7.77
CA TYR A 153 -3.19 8.63 -8.64
C TYR A 153 -4.63 8.51 -8.13
N ILE A 154 -4.98 9.18 -7.03
CA ILE A 154 -6.26 8.93 -6.34
C ILE A 154 -7.48 9.12 -7.24
N ASP A 155 -7.47 10.14 -8.09
CA ASP A 155 -8.59 10.40 -9.00
C ASP A 155 -8.73 9.29 -10.04
N LYS A 156 -7.61 8.80 -10.58
CA LYS A 156 -7.59 7.67 -11.52
C LYS A 156 -8.14 6.41 -10.85
N LEU A 157 -7.74 6.14 -9.61
CA LEU A 157 -8.24 5.00 -8.85
C LEU A 157 -9.75 5.09 -8.64
N PHE A 158 -10.25 6.25 -8.23
CA PHE A 158 -11.67 6.46 -7.94
C PHE A 158 -12.55 6.33 -9.20
N GLN A 159 -12.02 6.62 -10.37
CA GLN A 159 -12.72 6.40 -11.64
C GLN A 159 -12.87 4.91 -11.99
N ILE A 160 -11.94 4.08 -11.54
CA ILE A 160 -11.93 2.63 -11.80
C ILE A 160 -12.88 1.90 -10.84
N LEU A 161 -13.05 2.39 -9.64
CA LEU A 161 -13.87 1.75 -8.60
C LEU A 161 -15.36 1.90 -8.85
#